data_102fae95250cb620616c46ca534f611c
#
_entry.id   102fae95250cb620616c46ca534f611c
#
_cell.length_a   1.000
_cell.length_b   1.000
_cell.length_c   1.000
_cell.angle_alpha   90.00
_cell.angle_beta   90.00
_cell.angle_gamma   90.00
#
_symmetry.space_group_name_H-M   'P 1'
#
loop_
_entity.id
_entity.type
_entity.pdbx_description
1 polymer ?
#
loop_
_entity_poly.entity_id
_entity_poly.type
_entity_poly.pdbx_seq_one_letter_code
_entity_poly.pdbx_strand_id
1 'polypeptide(L)'
;DPMLTIHTKTEGVNEYTTLFYIPKIAPMDMYRADYQSGIKLYVKRVFITDDDRELLPTYLRFVRGIIDSEDLPLNVSREILQENRILANIKQSSVKKILSEIKKLSKDEEKYSQFISQYNRALKEGVYQDYTNKESILELLRYKSTANEKKLTSLEDYKQRANSEQKAIYYIVGDNEKVLRNSPL
;
A
#
# COMPACT_ATOMS: atom_id res chain seq x y z
N ASP A 1 15.72 8.48 -5.95
CA ASP A 1 14.68 9.51 -5.82
C ASP A 1 13.35 8.87 -5.45
N PRO A 2 12.65 9.39 -4.44
CA PRO A 2 11.32 8.91 -4.12
C PRO A 2 10.29 9.37 -5.17
N MET A 3 9.31 8.52 -5.44
CA MET A 3 8.12 8.89 -6.21
C MET A 3 7.15 9.70 -5.35
N LEU A 4 7.06 9.36 -4.07
CA LEU A 4 6.20 10.00 -3.10
C LEU A 4 6.92 10.13 -1.77
N THR A 5 6.79 11.29 -1.12
CA THR A 5 7.26 11.57 0.23
C THR A 5 6.06 11.94 1.09
N ILE A 6 5.91 11.30 2.24
CA ILE A 6 4.80 11.50 3.16
C ILE A 6 5.38 11.85 4.52
N HIS A 7 5.16 13.07 4.97
CA HIS A 7 5.53 13.52 6.31
C HIS A 7 4.27 13.78 7.13
N THR A 8 4.23 13.25 8.34
CA THR A 8 3.12 13.50 9.27
C THR A 8 3.69 13.78 10.64
N LYS A 9 3.21 14.84 11.28
CA LYS A 9 3.40 15.12 12.71
C LYS A 9 2.01 15.10 13.34
N THR A 10 1.83 14.27 14.34
CA THR A 10 0.57 14.14 15.08
C THR A 10 0.82 14.59 16.52
N GLU A 11 -0.01 15.52 16.97
CA GLU A 11 -0.03 16.04 18.34
C GLU A 11 -1.42 15.72 18.93
N GLY A 12 -1.47 15.24 20.15
CA GLY A 12 -2.75 14.89 20.82
C GLY A 12 -2.62 13.66 21.70
N VAL A 13 -3.56 12.71 21.56
CA VAL A 13 -3.60 11.48 22.39
C VAL A 13 -2.36 10.61 22.20
N ASN A 14 -1.84 10.57 20.99
CA ASN A 14 -0.56 9.91 20.68
C ASN A 14 0.31 10.90 19.91
N GLU A 15 1.47 11.22 20.44
CA GLU A 15 2.41 12.12 19.80
C GLU A 15 3.49 11.33 19.05
N TYR A 16 3.53 11.53 17.73
CA TYR A 16 4.50 10.87 16.86
C TYR A 16 4.74 11.63 15.56
N THR A 17 5.89 11.39 14.98
CA THR A 17 6.26 11.89 13.65
C THR A 17 6.55 10.71 12.73
N THR A 18 6.08 10.78 11.49
CA THR A 18 6.45 9.81 10.46
C THR A 18 7.02 10.49 9.23
N LEU A 19 7.99 9.84 8.61
CA LEU A 19 8.53 10.24 7.32
C LEU A 19 8.67 9.00 6.45
N PHE A 20 7.77 8.86 5.48
CA PHE A 20 7.72 7.71 4.58
C PHE A 20 8.10 8.10 3.16
N TYR A 21 8.67 7.14 2.44
CA TYR A 21 9.05 7.25 1.05
C TYR A 21 8.55 6.06 0.25
N ILE A 22 8.05 6.33 -0.94
CA ILE A 22 7.78 5.30 -1.93
C ILE A 22 8.81 5.46 -3.05
N PRO A 23 9.70 4.49 -3.30
CA PRO A 23 10.69 4.56 -4.38
C PRO A 23 10.03 4.60 -5.76
N LYS A 24 10.68 5.21 -6.75
CA LYS A 24 10.23 5.18 -8.15
C LYS A 24 10.31 3.78 -8.76
N ILE A 25 11.29 3.00 -8.34
CA ILE A 25 11.55 1.65 -8.83
C ILE A 25 11.44 0.70 -7.64
N ALA A 26 10.66 -0.35 -7.80
CA ALA A 26 10.51 -1.38 -6.79
C ALA A 26 11.84 -2.10 -6.56
N PRO A 27 12.23 -2.40 -5.31
CA PRO A 27 13.37 -3.25 -5.02
C PRO A 27 13.22 -4.60 -5.70
N MET A 28 14.29 -5.10 -6.33
CA MET A 28 14.26 -6.37 -7.07
C MET A 28 13.95 -7.57 -6.16
N ASP A 29 14.28 -7.46 -4.89
CA ASP A 29 14.12 -8.47 -3.86
C ASP A 29 12.80 -8.33 -3.05
N MET A 30 11.92 -7.39 -3.43
CA MET A 30 10.70 -7.04 -2.67
C MET A 30 9.78 -8.25 -2.38
N TYR A 31 9.84 -9.30 -3.19
CA TYR A 31 9.02 -10.51 -3.02
C TYR A 31 9.78 -11.69 -2.42
N ARG A 32 11.01 -11.50 -1.98
CA ARG A 32 11.77 -12.54 -1.27
C ARG A 32 11.23 -12.69 0.17
N ALA A 33 11.35 -13.89 0.71
CA ALA A 33 10.88 -14.19 2.06
C ALA A 33 11.67 -13.46 3.16
N ASP A 34 12.92 -13.11 2.87
CA ASP A 34 13.86 -12.40 3.75
C ASP A 34 13.86 -10.88 3.53
N TYR A 35 12.96 -10.35 2.66
CA TYR A 35 12.89 -8.92 2.40
C TYR A 35 12.43 -8.13 3.63
N GLN A 36 13.10 -7.02 3.88
CA GLN A 36 12.75 -6.02 4.90
C GLN A 36 12.43 -4.68 4.22
N SER A 37 11.31 -4.07 4.57
CA SER A 37 10.85 -2.82 3.93
C SER A 37 11.72 -1.61 4.28
N GLY A 38 12.49 -1.68 5.34
CA GLY A 38 13.36 -0.60 5.79
C GLY A 38 12.60 0.54 6.50
N ILE A 39 11.50 0.19 7.18
CA ILE A 39 10.87 1.08 8.16
C ILE A 39 11.60 0.93 9.48
N LYS A 40 11.95 2.06 10.11
CA LYS A 40 12.64 2.11 11.40
C LYS A 40 11.76 2.77 12.45
N LEU A 41 11.70 2.16 13.62
CA LEU A 41 11.04 2.74 14.78
C LEU A 41 12.05 3.42 15.69
N TYR A 42 11.75 4.66 16.02
CA TYR A 42 12.41 5.45 17.05
C TYR A 42 11.43 5.77 18.17
N VAL A 43 11.94 5.89 19.37
CA VAL A 43 11.21 6.40 20.53
C VAL A 43 12.04 7.51 21.14
N LYS A 44 11.49 8.74 21.17
CA LYS A 44 12.20 9.93 21.67
C LYS A 44 13.59 10.06 21.02
N ARG A 45 13.63 9.85 19.70
CA ARG A 45 14.85 9.92 18.86
C ARG A 45 15.88 8.80 19.11
N VAL A 46 15.55 7.81 19.94
CA VAL A 46 16.39 6.63 20.17
C VAL A 46 15.93 5.51 19.25
N PHE A 47 16.84 4.92 18.48
CA PHE A 47 16.55 3.77 17.63
C PHE A 47 16.12 2.57 18.47
N ILE A 48 14.99 1.94 18.09
CA ILE A 48 14.42 0.78 18.78
C ILE A 48 14.54 -0.47 17.91
N THR A 49 14.02 -0.42 16.70
CA THR A 49 14.00 -1.58 15.81
C THR A 49 13.80 -1.20 14.34
N ASP A 50 14.24 -2.07 13.46
CA ASP A 50 13.94 -2.09 12.02
C ASP A 50 13.13 -3.32 11.61
N ASP A 51 12.59 -4.07 12.58
CA ASP A 51 11.62 -5.15 12.30
C ASP A 51 10.27 -4.53 11.92
N ASP A 52 10.08 -4.40 10.64
CA ASP A 52 9.00 -3.64 10.01
C ASP A 52 7.63 -4.35 10.02
N ARG A 53 7.59 -5.65 10.35
CA ARG A 53 6.36 -6.46 10.31
C ARG A 53 5.27 -5.93 11.23
N GLU A 54 5.67 -5.34 12.35
CA GLU A 54 4.75 -4.75 13.30
C GLU A 54 4.40 -3.28 12.96
N LEU A 55 5.19 -2.62 12.11
CA LEU A 55 5.07 -1.20 11.82
C LEU A 55 4.12 -0.91 10.66
N LEU A 56 4.18 -1.70 9.59
CA LEU A 56 3.26 -1.62 8.44
C LEU A 56 2.86 -3.03 7.97
N PRO A 57 1.67 -3.17 7.35
CA PRO A 57 1.25 -4.45 6.78
C PRO A 57 2.08 -4.81 5.55
N THR A 58 2.24 -6.11 5.32
CA THR A 58 3.12 -6.67 4.29
C THR A 58 2.81 -6.17 2.87
N TYR A 59 1.58 -5.85 2.56
CA TYR A 59 1.23 -5.31 1.24
C TYR A 59 1.78 -3.89 0.98
N LEU A 60 2.21 -3.18 2.03
CA LEU A 60 2.92 -1.88 1.95
C LEU A 60 4.44 -2.03 2.10
N ARG A 61 5.01 -3.22 1.89
CA ARG A 61 6.45 -3.51 2.03
C ARG A 61 7.36 -2.63 1.19
N PHE A 62 6.83 -1.97 0.18
CA PHE A 62 7.57 -1.03 -0.65
C PHE A 62 7.77 0.34 -0.01
N VAL A 63 7.10 0.62 1.10
CA VAL A 63 7.25 1.88 1.84
C VAL A 63 8.51 1.80 2.69
N ARG A 64 9.30 2.87 2.69
CA ARG A 64 10.50 3.03 3.50
C ARG A 64 10.38 4.26 4.36
N GLY A 65 11.14 4.33 5.44
CA GLY A 65 11.17 5.54 6.24
C GLY A 65 11.31 5.30 7.73
N ILE A 66 10.79 6.26 8.50
CA ILE A 66 10.89 6.24 9.96
C ILE A 66 9.56 6.58 10.62
N ILE A 67 9.38 6.03 11.81
CA ILE A 67 8.37 6.40 12.78
C ILE A 67 9.12 6.81 14.06
N ASP A 68 8.84 7.99 14.62
CA ASP A 68 9.38 8.43 15.90
C ASP A 68 8.21 8.76 16.83
N SER A 69 8.09 8.04 17.93
CA SER A 69 7.02 8.20 18.92
C SER A 69 7.56 8.80 20.21
N GLU A 70 6.85 9.79 20.75
CA GLU A 70 7.17 10.37 22.06
C GLU A 70 6.53 9.57 23.21
N ASP A 71 5.48 8.80 22.95
CA ASP A 71 4.64 8.16 23.98
C ASP A 71 5.00 6.69 24.23
N LEU A 72 5.70 6.04 23.30
CA LEU A 72 6.17 4.68 23.53
C LEU A 72 7.24 4.64 24.63
N PRO A 73 7.27 3.60 25.47
CA PRO A 73 8.34 3.42 26.45
C PRO A 73 9.65 3.00 25.76
N LEU A 74 10.79 3.46 26.28
CA LEU A 74 12.12 3.13 25.73
C LEU A 74 12.53 1.67 25.95
N ASN A 75 11.99 1.00 26.97
CA ASN A 75 12.29 -0.39 27.30
C ASN A 75 11.40 -1.39 26.55
N VAL A 76 11.19 -1.18 25.26
CA VAL A 76 10.28 -1.98 24.44
C VAL A 76 10.98 -3.25 23.98
N SER A 77 10.53 -4.41 24.46
CA SER A 77 10.85 -5.70 23.84
C SER A 77 9.93 -5.94 22.63
N ARG A 78 10.32 -6.85 21.75
CA ARG A 78 9.50 -7.25 20.58
C ARG A 78 8.09 -7.70 20.98
N GLU A 79 7.94 -8.42 22.06
CA GLU A 79 6.66 -8.88 22.59
C GLU A 79 5.78 -7.70 23.03
N ILE A 80 6.38 -6.69 23.68
CA ILE A 80 5.67 -5.47 24.10
C ILE A 80 5.19 -4.68 22.88
N LEU A 81 5.95 -4.66 21.79
CA LEU A 81 5.55 -3.97 20.55
C LEU A 81 4.29 -4.61 19.93
N GLN A 82 4.19 -5.93 19.94
CA GLN A 82 3.06 -6.66 19.31
C GLN A 82 1.72 -6.36 19.99
N GLU A 83 1.70 -6.14 21.27
CA GLU A 83 0.48 -5.88 22.05
C GLU A 83 0.25 -4.39 22.38
N ASN A 84 1.12 -3.50 21.88
CA ASN A 84 1.07 -2.09 22.25
C ASN A 84 -0.01 -1.33 21.47
N ARG A 85 -1.01 -0.80 22.18
CA ARG A 85 -2.12 -0.03 21.60
C ARG A 85 -1.66 1.26 20.90
N ILE A 86 -0.64 1.92 21.40
CA ILE A 86 -0.09 3.15 20.79
C ILE A 86 0.49 2.80 19.42
N LEU A 87 1.28 1.72 19.34
CA LEU A 87 1.85 1.26 18.08
C LEU A 87 0.76 0.81 17.08
N ALA A 88 -0.26 0.11 17.54
CA ALA A 88 -1.41 -0.27 16.72
C ALA A 88 -2.14 0.95 16.13
N ASN A 89 -2.33 2.01 16.93
CA ASN A 89 -2.92 3.27 16.47
C ASN A 89 -2.03 4.00 15.45
N ILE A 90 -0.72 4.05 15.69
CA ILE A 90 0.26 4.63 14.76
C ILE A 90 0.22 3.88 13.43
N LYS A 91 0.25 2.54 13.47
CA LYS A 91 0.15 1.67 12.29
C LYS A 91 -1.11 1.96 11.49
N GLN A 92 -2.27 1.94 12.14
CA GLN A 92 -3.56 2.19 11.48
C GLN A 92 -3.63 3.58 10.84
N SER A 93 -3.17 4.60 11.55
CA SER A 93 -3.15 5.98 11.05
C SER A 93 -2.17 6.14 9.89
N SER A 94 -0.99 5.50 9.97
CA SER A 94 0.01 5.48 8.92
C SER A 94 -0.51 4.81 7.64
N VAL A 95 -1.17 3.65 7.76
CA VAL A 95 -1.79 2.95 6.63
C VAL A 95 -2.81 3.84 5.94
N LYS A 96 -3.75 4.43 6.68
CA LYS A 96 -4.76 5.34 6.14
C LYS A 96 -4.12 6.53 5.42
N LYS A 97 -3.09 7.11 6.02
CA LYS A 97 -2.36 8.24 5.43
C LYS A 97 -1.67 7.85 4.13
N ILE A 98 -0.96 6.72 4.11
CA ILE A 98 -0.28 6.21 2.92
C ILE A 98 -1.29 5.97 1.78
N LEU A 99 -2.38 5.25 2.04
CA LEU A 99 -3.42 4.99 1.05
C LEU A 99 -4.05 6.28 0.52
N SER A 100 -4.30 7.27 1.40
CA SER A 100 -4.81 8.59 1.01
C SER A 100 -3.84 9.34 0.09
N GLU A 101 -2.54 9.30 0.37
CA GLU A 101 -1.54 9.96 -0.47
C GLU A 101 -1.36 9.25 -1.82
N ILE A 102 -1.44 7.91 -1.86
CA ILE A 102 -1.48 7.15 -3.11
C ILE A 102 -2.75 7.51 -3.92
N LYS A 103 -3.89 7.69 -3.25
CA LYS A 103 -5.12 8.17 -3.90
C LYS A 103 -4.97 9.57 -4.48
N LYS A 104 -4.25 10.47 -3.81
CA LYS A 104 -3.92 11.78 -4.40
C LYS A 104 -3.01 11.64 -5.63
N LEU A 105 -2.00 10.76 -5.55
CA LEU A 105 -1.13 10.44 -6.68
C LEU A 105 -1.92 9.93 -7.89
N SER A 106 -3.02 9.19 -7.67
CA SER A 106 -3.84 8.65 -8.77
C SER A 106 -4.54 9.69 -9.64
N LYS A 107 -4.52 10.96 -9.24
CA LYS A 107 -5.00 12.08 -10.05
C LYS A 107 -4.01 12.51 -11.14
N ASP A 108 -2.73 12.16 -10.99
CA ASP A 108 -1.69 12.33 -12.01
C ASP A 108 -1.52 10.99 -12.73
N GLU A 109 -2.12 10.89 -13.91
CA GLU A 109 -2.22 9.63 -14.65
C GLU A 109 -0.85 9.06 -15.02
N GLU A 110 0.11 9.90 -15.38
CA GLU A 110 1.46 9.46 -15.77
C GLU A 110 2.22 8.87 -14.57
N LYS A 111 2.30 9.63 -13.48
CA LYS A 111 2.96 9.16 -12.26
C LYS A 111 2.27 7.94 -11.68
N TYR A 112 0.94 7.91 -11.73
CA TYR A 112 0.18 6.78 -11.24
C TYR A 112 0.39 5.52 -12.08
N SER A 113 0.49 5.63 -13.39
CA SER A 113 0.86 4.51 -14.27
C SER A 113 2.22 3.93 -13.91
N GLN A 114 3.22 4.78 -13.63
CA GLN A 114 4.53 4.35 -13.15
C GLN A 114 4.41 3.64 -11.79
N PHE A 115 3.66 4.19 -10.85
CA PHE A 115 3.42 3.58 -9.54
C PHE A 115 2.78 2.19 -9.69
N ILE A 116 1.72 2.07 -10.46
CA ILE A 116 0.98 0.81 -10.68
C ILE A 116 1.85 -0.24 -11.37
N SER A 117 2.71 0.16 -12.29
CA SER A 117 3.64 -0.78 -12.95
C SER A 117 4.57 -1.48 -11.97
N GLN A 118 4.89 -0.82 -10.86
CA GLN A 118 5.80 -1.33 -9.83
C GLN A 118 5.07 -2.05 -8.68
N TYR A 119 3.92 -1.53 -8.23
CA TYR A 119 3.35 -1.85 -6.92
C TYR A 119 1.95 -2.44 -6.94
N ASN A 120 1.30 -2.55 -8.12
CA ASN A 120 -0.07 -3.06 -8.23
C ASN A 120 -0.23 -4.48 -7.65
N ARG A 121 0.78 -5.34 -7.83
CA ARG A 121 0.79 -6.69 -7.28
C ARG A 121 0.80 -6.68 -5.75
N ALA A 122 1.65 -5.87 -5.13
CA ALA A 122 1.71 -5.74 -3.68
C ALA A 122 0.40 -5.21 -3.11
N LEU A 123 -0.18 -4.17 -3.74
CA LEU A 123 -1.49 -3.64 -3.32
C LEU A 123 -2.61 -4.68 -3.41
N LYS A 124 -2.61 -5.55 -4.43
CA LYS A 124 -3.61 -6.63 -4.56
C LYS A 124 -3.61 -7.58 -3.36
N GLU A 125 -2.44 -7.85 -2.79
CA GLU A 125 -2.34 -8.67 -1.57
C GLU A 125 -3.10 -8.04 -0.41
N GLY A 126 -3.13 -6.71 -0.32
CA GLY A 126 -3.84 -5.95 0.71
C GLY A 126 -5.35 -6.21 0.75
N VAL A 127 -5.96 -6.55 -0.39
CA VAL A 127 -7.41 -6.87 -0.45
C VAL A 127 -7.77 -8.08 0.43
N TYR A 128 -6.82 -9.00 0.61
CA TYR A 128 -6.99 -10.19 1.45
C TYR A 128 -6.45 -10.01 2.87
N GLN A 129 -5.46 -9.14 3.05
CA GLN A 129 -4.76 -8.97 4.32
C GLN A 129 -5.38 -7.89 5.21
N ASP A 130 -5.98 -6.86 4.62
CA ASP A 130 -6.48 -5.68 5.32
C ASP A 130 -7.97 -5.44 5.06
N TYR A 131 -8.78 -6.11 5.85
CA TYR A 131 -10.23 -6.03 5.73
C TYR A 131 -10.77 -4.61 6.00
N THR A 132 -10.11 -3.89 6.91
CA THR A 132 -10.52 -2.54 7.32
C THR A 132 -10.36 -1.53 6.19
N ASN A 133 -9.30 -1.65 5.39
CA ASN A 133 -8.99 -0.72 4.31
C ASN A 133 -9.29 -1.30 2.91
N LYS A 134 -9.97 -2.44 2.84
CA LYS A 134 -10.24 -3.19 1.60
C LYS A 134 -10.81 -2.31 0.49
N GLU A 135 -11.83 -1.53 0.77
CA GLU A 135 -12.47 -0.67 -0.23
C GLU A 135 -11.51 0.41 -0.75
N SER A 136 -10.78 1.06 0.16
CA SER A 136 -9.77 2.04 -0.21
C SER A 136 -8.66 1.44 -1.09
N ILE A 137 -8.27 0.20 -0.82
CA ILE A 137 -7.28 -0.53 -1.63
C ILE A 137 -7.85 -0.86 -3.02
N LEU A 138 -9.09 -1.33 -3.10
CA LEU A 138 -9.77 -1.65 -4.37
C LEU A 138 -9.86 -0.45 -5.31
N GLU A 139 -10.09 0.75 -4.78
CA GLU A 139 -10.10 1.99 -5.57
C GLU A 139 -8.73 2.30 -6.23
N LEU A 140 -7.65 1.86 -5.59
CA LEU A 140 -6.29 2.08 -6.07
C LEU A 140 -5.86 1.07 -7.14
N LEU A 141 -6.47 -0.09 -7.20
CA LEU A 141 -6.05 -1.16 -8.10
C LEU A 141 -6.36 -0.84 -9.56
N ARG A 142 -5.52 -1.37 -10.43
CA ARG A 142 -5.72 -1.29 -11.88
C ARG A 142 -5.65 -2.68 -12.51
N TYR A 143 -6.43 -2.88 -13.56
CA TYR A 143 -6.61 -4.15 -14.24
C TYR A 143 -6.49 -3.96 -15.75
N LYS A 144 -6.07 -5.00 -16.45
CA LYS A 144 -6.18 -5.07 -17.91
C LYS A 144 -7.64 -5.20 -18.29
N SER A 145 -8.03 -4.65 -19.43
CA SER A 145 -9.40 -4.68 -19.90
C SER A 145 -9.45 -4.93 -21.42
N THR A 146 -10.52 -5.53 -21.88
CA THR A 146 -10.82 -5.68 -23.32
C THR A 146 -11.19 -4.33 -23.97
N ALA A 147 -11.62 -3.34 -23.17
CA ALA A 147 -11.98 -2.02 -23.67
C ALA A 147 -10.79 -1.19 -24.18
N ASN A 148 -9.59 -1.43 -23.63
CA ASN A 148 -8.37 -0.77 -24.06
C ASN A 148 -7.15 -1.64 -23.75
N GLU A 149 -6.42 -2.04 -24.80
CA GLU A 149 -5.26 -2.92 -24.65
C GLU A 149 -4.03 -2.23 -24.06
N LYS A 150 -3.92 -0.91 -24.24
CA LYS A 150 -2.74 -0.15 -23.84
C LYS A 150 -2.87 0.47 -22.45
N LYS A 151 -4.08 0.64 -21.94
CA LYS A 151 -4.35 1.35 -20.69
C LYS A 151 -5.02 0.43 -19.68
N LEU A 152 -4.49 0.43 -18.46
CA LEU A 152 -5.14 -0.25 -17.35
C LEU A 152 -6.41 0.52 -16.92
N THR A 153 -7.40 -0.18 -16.41
CA THR A 153 -8.67 0.38 -15.95
C THR A 153 -8.84 0.19 -14.43
N SER A 154 -9.53 1.12 -13.79
CA SER A 154 -10.05 0.94 -12.44
C SER A 154 -11.37 0.16 -12.46
N LEU A 155 -11.82 -0.32 -11.30
CA LEU A 155 -13.15 -0.91 -11.17
C LEU A 155 -14.24 0.14 -11.40
N GLU A 156 -14.00 1.39 -11.01
CA GLU A 156 -14.93 2.48 -11.22
C GLU A 156 -15.09 2.81 -12.71
N ASP A 157 -13.98 2.95 -13.46
CA ASP A 157 -14.03 3.14 -14.91
C ASP A 157 -14.74 1.99 -15.63
N TYR A 158 -14.56 0.75 -15.13
CA TYR A 158 -15.26 -0.41 -15.66
C TYR A 158 -16.77 -0.28 -15.45
N LYS A 159 -17.21 0.07 -14.23
CA LYS A 159 -18.62 0.28 -13.91
C LYS A 159 -19.27 1.38 -14.76
N GLN A 160 -18.57 2.49 -14.97
CA GLN A 160 -19.07 3.59 -15.79
C GLN A 160 -19.27 3.23 -17.25
N ARG A 161 -18.51 2.25 -17.78
CA ARG A 161 -18.66 1.75 -19.15
C ARG A 161 -19.58 0.55 -19.26
N ALA A 162 -19.98 -0.04 -18.15
CA ALA A 162 -20.86 -1.21 -18.16
C ALA A 162 -22.23 -0.87 -18.72
N ASN A 163 -22.84 -1.81 -19.44
CA ASN A 163 -24.22 -1.68 -19.89
C ASN A 163 -25.17 -1.61 -18.69
N SER A 164 -26.25 -0.85 -18.79
CA SER A 164 -27.26 -0.71 -17.74
C SER A 164 -27.89 -2.04 -17.29
N GLU A 165 -27.89 -3.04 -18.14
CA GLU A 165 -28.38 -4.39 -17.83
C GLU A 165 -27.31 -5.27 -17.16
N GLN A 166 -26.04 -4.86 -17.18
CA GLN A 166 -24.94 -5.62 -16.62
C GLN A 166 -24.94 -5.54 -15.09
N LYS A 167 -25.14 -6.69 -14.44
CA LYS A 167 -25.26 -6.77 -12.98
C LYS A 167 -23.94 -7.08 -12.25
N ALA A 168 -22.90 -7.45 -12.99
CA ALA A 168 -21.64 -7.92 -12.42
C ALA A 168 -20.43 -7.45 -13.22
N ILE A 169 -19.25 -7.42 -12.57
CA ILE A 169 -17.97 -7.27 -13.24
C ILE A 169 -17.52 -8.64 -13.72
N TYR A 170 -17.34 -8.79 -15.02
CA TYR A 170 -16.83 -10.03 -15.60
C TYR A 170 -15.31 -9.99 -15.68
N TYR A 171 -14.66 -11.08 -15.28
CA TYR A 171 -13.21 -11.20 -15.33
C TYR A 171 -12.78 -12.62 -15.70
N ILE A 172 -11.59 -12.72 -16.26
CA ILE A 172 -10.92 -13.98 -16.56
C ILE A 172 -9.51 -13.96 -15.96
N VAL A 173 -9.07 -15.11 -15.45
CA VAL A 173 -7.76 -15.25 -14.80
C VAL A 173 -6.90 -16.21 -15.62
N GLY A 174 -5.63 -15.86 -15.79
CA GLY A 174 -4.61 -16.71 -16.42
C GLY A 174 -3.30 -15.96 -16.63
N ASP A 175 -2.27 -16.72 -16.98
CA ASP A 175 -0.89 -16.23 -17.07
C ASP A 175 -0.56 -15.61 -18.42
N ASN A 176 -1.30 -15.95 -19.47
CA ASN A 176 -1.03 -15.49 -20.83
C ASN A 176 -2.19 -14.67 -21.40
N GLU A 177 -1.98 -13.35 -21.46
CA GLU A 177 -3.00 -12.40 -21.93
C GLU A 177 -3.49 -12.69 -23.35
N LYS A 178 -2.60 -13.09 -24.28
CA LYS A 178 -2.99 -13.38 -25.66
C LYS A 178 -3.94 -14.58 -25.74
N VAL A 179 -3.69 -15.60 -24.93
CA VAL A 179 -4.56 -16.78 -24.83
C VAL A 179 -5.91 -16.39 -24.24
N LEU A 180 -5.90 -15.57 -23.18
CA LEU A 180 -7.14 -15.11 -22.54
C LEU A 180 -8.01 -14.28 -23.49
N ARG A 181 -7.41 -13.38 -24.27
CA ARG A 181 -8.14 -12.52 -25.23
C ARG A 181 -8.76 -13.32 -26.40
N ASN A 182 -8.19 -14.45 -26.74
CA ASN A 182 -8.70 -15.33 -27.80
C ASN A 182 -9.54 -16.50 -27.24
N SER A 183 -9.85 -16.46 -25.95
CA SER A 183 -10.71 -17.47 -25.33
C SER A 183 -12.16 -17.34 -25.86
N PRO A 184 -12.82 -18.44 -26.14
CA PRO A 184 -14.23 -18.44 -26.57
C PRO A 184 -15.21 -18.14 -25.43
N LEU A 185 -14.73 -17.86 -24.23
CA LEU A 185 -15.52 -17.49 -23.04
C LEU A 185 -15.95 -16.04 -23.07
#